data_99ad0696707b61e41389bd81d2d39096
#
_entry.id   99ad0696707b61e41389bd81d2d39096
#
_cell.length_a   1.000
_cell.length_b   1.000
_cell.length_c   1.000
_cell.angle_alpha   90.00
_cell.angle_beta   90.00
_cell.angle_gamma   90.00
#
_symmetry.space_group_name_H-M   'P 1'
#
loop_
_entity.id
_entity.type
_entity.pdbx_description
1 polymer ?
#
loop_
_entity_poly.entity_id
_entity_poly.type
_entity_poly.pdbx_seq_one_letter_code
_entity_poly.pdbx_strand_id
1 'polypeptide(L)'
;MTDNNNKNNYTLNPKNMQKKLVLLALMAFSFGTTYAQYPQLTSAAKARVDSMQKAWAKHQAEVWAKAEPIVKKEAAEGRPYVPWAGRPTDLPQAKIPAFPGAEGGGMYSFGGRGGKVYVVTSLADSGPGTLREACEAGGARIVVFNVSGIIRLKSPLIVQAPYLTIAGQTAPGDGVCVAGQTFGVDTHDVVIRHMRFRRGETNVDHREDSFGGNPVGNIMLDHISAEWGLDENISFYRHMWHPGADYKAEKRGTVNVTIQNSISAKALDTYNHSFGSTLGGENCSFMRNLWSCNTGRNPSIGWNGIFNFVNNVVYNWVHRSSDGGDYQAMFNFINNYYKPGPLTPKDSPVGHRILKPESGRSKLSYKQYGRVYATGNIMEGNERVTKDNWDGGIQVEGQRDTKGYTEQMRAYEPFEMPYVQIMGAQKAYDFVLANAGATLPKRDIIDERVIDEVRTGQAYYVKKLPKDNPYGDVSGLAEKSQAEDGTFKYRRLGNDSYKYGIITDPRQMGGYPEYHGTPRVDSDSDGMPDAWEKKYGLNPNDASDASLDCNGDGYTNIEKYINGLDPRVKIDWRNLSNNYDTLAARGGVEE
;
A
#
# COMPACT_ATOMS: atom_id res chain seq x y z
N MET A 1 31.59 0.99 -78.16
CA MET A 1 32.56 2.04 -77.91
C MET A 1 32.04 2.76 -76.70
N THR A 2 32.60 2.80 -75.53
CA THR A 2 33.86 2.41 -74.91
C THR A 2 33.58 2.20 -73.39
N ASP A 3 34.21 1.19 -72.89
CA ASP A 3 34.35 0.93 -71.42
C ASP A 3 34.80 2.14 -70.59
N ASN A 4 34.37 2.15 -69.34
CA ASN A 4 35.30 2.50 -68.28
C ASN A 4 34.84 1.89 -66.93
N ASN A 5 35.56 0.81 -66.56
CA ASN A 5 35.65 0.27 -65.22
C ASN A 5 36.36 1.26 -64.27
N ASN A 6 35.77 1.56 -63.11
CA ASN A 6 36.53 2.14 -62.03
C ASN A 6 36.32 1.32 -60.74
N LYS A 7 37.27 0.42 -60.48
CA LYS A 7 37.41 -0.34 -59.23
C LYS A 7 38.05 0.59 -58.18
N ASN A 8 37.31 1.09 -57.24
CA ASN A 8 37.88 1.73 -56.04
C ASN A 8 38.19 0.66 -54.98
N ASN A 9 39.46 0.29 -54.89
CA ASN A 9 40.02 -0.49 -53.79
C ASN A 9 40.12 0.42 -52.53
N TYR A 10 39.21 0.22 -51.56
CA TYR A 10 39.39 0.80 -50.22
C TYR A 10 40.25 -0.17 -49.39
N THR A 11 41.52 0.12 -49.27
CA THR A 11 42.42 -0.46 -48.26
C THR A 11 42.08 0.12 -46.90
N LEU A 12 41.53 -0.68 -46.01
CA LEU A 12 41.23 -0.29 -44.60
C LEU A 12 42.54 -0.13 -43.84
N ASN A 13 42.76 1.08 -43.29
CA ASN A 13 43.92 1.44 -42.47
C ASN A 13 43.89 0.66 -41.14
N PRO A 14 44.96 -0.10 -40.78
CA PRO A 14 45.01 -0.91 -39.55
C PRO A 14 44.76 -0.15 -38.27
N LYS A 15 45.06 1.15 -38.22
CA LYS A 15 44.79 2.03 -37.07
C LYS A 15 43.30 2.28 -36.84
N ASN A 16 42.47 2.22 -37.85
CA ASN A 16 41.00 2.34 -37.73
C ASN A 16 40.34 1.02 -37.31
N MET A 17 40.97 -0.11 -37.55
CA MET A 17 40.50 -1.43 -37.10
C MET A 17 40.70 -1.60 -35.57
N GLN A 18 41.86 -1.15 -35.06
CA GLN A 18 42.12 -1.14 -33.62
C GLN A 18 41.15 -0.21 -32.85
N LYS A 19 40.82 0.99 -33.37
CA LYS A 19 39.82 1.87 -32.77
C LYS A 19 38.41 1.28 -32.78
N LYS A 20 38.03 0.58 -33.84
CA LYS A 20 36.74 -0.14 -33.92
C LYS A 20 36.68 -1.33 -32.97
N LEU A 21 37.80 -2.07 -32.80
CA LEU A 21 37.88 -3.18 -31.84
C LEU A 21 37.84 -2.68 -30.39
N VAL A 22 38.49 -1.55 -30.07
CA VAL A 22 38.42 -0.93 -28.75
C VAL A 22 37.02 -0.36 -28.47
N LEU A 23 36.33 0.23 -29.45
CA LEU A 23 34.94 0.67 -29.31
C LEU A 23 33.96 -0.51 -29.13
N LEU A 24 34.16 -1.63 -29.84
CA LEU A 24 33.38 -2.85 -29.67
C LEU A 24 33.66 -3.54 -28.33
N ALA A 25 34.91 -3.52 -27.85
CA ALA A 25 35.26 -4.00 -26.51
C ALA A 25 34.66 -3.10 -25.39
N LEU A 26 34.62 -1.78 -25.58
CA LEU A 26 33.97 -0.85 -24.66
C LEU A 26 32.44 -0.96 -24.69
N MET A 27 31.82 -1.28 -25.83
CA MET A 27 30.38 -1.61 -25.91
C MET A 27 30.06 -2.99 -25.33
N ALA A 28 30.95 -3.98 -25.43
CA ALA A 28 30.78 -5.29 -24.81
C ALA A 28 30.90 -5.24 -23.28
N PHE A 29 31.67 -4.28 -22.72
CA PHE A 29 31.74 -4.06 -21.27
C PHE A 29 30.53 -3.31 -20.70
N SER A 30 29.72 -2.63 -21.52
CA SER A 30 28.50 -1.96 -21.06
C SER A 30 27.24 -2.86 -21.00
N PHE A 31 27.33 -4.09 -21.49
CA PHE A 31 26.23 -5.09 -21.40
C PHE A 31 26.37 -6.07 -20.23
N GLY A 32 27.40 -5.90 -19.39
CA GLY A 32 27.73 -6.84 -18.31
C GLY A 32 27.19 -6.54 -16.92
N THR A 33 26.34 -5.51 -16.71
CA THR A 33 25.98 -5.07 -15.35
C THR A 33 24.48 -4.97 -15.06
N THR A 34 23.61 -5.62 -15.82
CA THR A 34 22.17 -5.63 -15.51
C THR A 34 21.73 -6.78 -14.58
N TYR A 35 22.66 -7.55 -14.02
CA TYR A 35 22.35 -8.69 -13.12
C TYR A 35 22.39 -8.37 -11.62
N ALA A 36 22.54 -7.11 -11.21
CA ALA A 36 22.86 -6.79 -9.81
C ALA A 36 21.70 -6.15 -9.02
N GLN A 37 20.48 -6.11 -9.53
CA GLN A 37 19.38 -5.45 -8.82
C GLN A 37 18.80 -6.32 -7.68
N TYR A 38 18.98 -7.63 -7.73
CA TYR A 38 18.48 -8.57 -6.73
C TYR A 38 19.61 -9.43 -6.19
N PRO A 39 19.62 -9.67 -4.86
CA PRO A 39 20.59 -10.56 -4.26
C PRO A 39 20.39 -12.00 -4.78
N GLN A 40 21.47 -12.73 -4.91
CA GLN A 40 21.42 -14.15 -5.25
C GLN A 40 21.39 -14.96 -3.98
N LEU A 41 20.36 -15.79 -3.85
CA LEU A 41 20.20 -16.69 -2.71
C LEU A 41 21.14 -17.90 -2.86
N THR A 42 21.58 -18.43 -1.71
CA THR A 42 22.21 -19.75 -1.66
C THR A 42 21.19 -20.83 -2.08
N SER A 43 21.69 -21.98 -2.53
CA SER A 43 20.80 -23.12 -2.86
C SER A 43 19.94 -23.55 -1.67
N ALA A 44 20.49 -23.49 -0.45
CA ALA A 44 19.78 -23.81 0.78
C ALA A 44 18.66 -22.80 1.08
N ALA A 45 18.94 -21.49 0.96
CA ALA A 45 17.93 -20.44 1.12
C ALA A 45 16.81 -20.58 0.11
N LYS A 46 17.16 -20.80 -1.18
CA LYS A 46 16.17 -21.03 -2.23
C LYS A 46 15.30 -22.26 -1.94
N ALA A 47 15.89 -23.38 -1.52
CA ALA A 47 15.13 -24.57 -1.16
C ALA A 47 14.16 -24.35 0.01
N ARG A 48 14.56 -23.53 1.03
CA ARG A 48 13.66 -23.11 2.11
C ARG A 48 12.49 -22.31 1.58
N VAL A 49 12.75 -21.29 0.76
CA VAL A 49 11.71 -20.45 0.15
C VAL A 49 10.74 -21.28 -0.69
N ASP A 50 11.25 -22.15 -1.56
CA ASP A 50 10.43 -23.05 -2.40
C ASP A 50 9.55 -23.97 -1.53
N SER A 51 10.10 -24.49 -0.43
CA SER A 51 9.35 -25.34 0.50
C SER A 51 8.25 -24.55 1.23
N MET A 52 8.56 -23.36 1.70
CA MET A 52 7.59 -22.49 2.36
C MET A 52 6.46 -22.07 1.42
N GLN A 53 6.79 -21.69 0.18
CA GLN A 53 5.78 -21.33 -0.83
C GLN A 53 4.85 -22.49 -1.15
N LYS A 54 5.37 -23.72 -1.24
CA LYS A 54 4.55 -24.93 -1.45
C LYS A 54 3.63 -25.21 -0.27
N ALA A 55 4.15 -25.12 0.95
CA ALA A 55 3.37 -25.33 2.17
C ALA A 55 2.25 -24.28 2.29
N TRP A 56 2.59 -23.02 2.00
CA TRP A 56 1.65 -21.93 2.02
C TRP A 56 0.56 -22.07 0.94
N ALA A 57 0.94 -22.39 -0.31
CA ALA A 57 -0.04 -22.62 -1.38
C ALA A 57 -1.02 -23.75 -1.05
N LYS A 58 -0.54 -24.83 -0.40
CA LYS A 58 -1.39 -25.91 0.10
C LYS A 58 -2.36 -25.40 1.17
N HIS A 59 -1.87 -24.64 2.15
CA HIS A 59 -2.72 -24.04 3.19
C HIS A 59 -3.81 -23.13 2.58
N GLN A 60 -3.44 -22.28 1.63
CA GLN A 60 -4.40 -21.39 0.95
C GLN A 60 -5.50 -22.17 0.21
N ALA A 61 -5.13 -23.28 -0.43
CA ALA A 61 -6.12 -24.15 -1.08
C ALA A 61 -7.07 -24.81 -0.06
N GLU A 62 -6.57 -25.24 1.10
CA GLU A 62 -7.37 -25.82 2.19
C GLU A 62 -8.31 -24.77 2.81
N VAL A 63 -7.84 -23.52 2.98
CA VAL A 63 -8.65 -22.39 3.45
C VAL A 63 -9.80 -22.13 2.46
N TRP A 64 -9.47 -21.99 1.18
CA TRP A 64 -10.49 -21.75 0.15
C TRP A 64 -11.51 -22.88 0.06
N ALA A 65 -11.09 -24.13 0.10
CA ALA A 65 -12.01 -25.29 0.08
C ALA A 65 -13.04 -25.28 1.22
N LYS A 66 -12.71 -24.68 2.38
CA LYS A 66 -13.64 -24.49 3.50
C LYS A 66 -14.54 -23.27 3.30
N ALA A 67 -14.01 -22.18 2.75
CA ALA A 67 -14.73 -20.92 2.56
C ALA A 67 -15.69 -20.96 1.36
N GLU A 68 -15.29 -21.62 0.26
CA GLU A 68 -16.02 -21.61 -1.02
C GLU A 68 -17.49 -22.04 -0.92
N PRO A 69 -17.86 -23.12 -0.19
CA PRO A 69 -19.27 -23.49 -0.05
C PRO A 69 -20.13 -22.42 0.61
N ILE A 70 -19.56 -21.68 1.58
CA ILE A 70 -20.24 -20.58 2.28
C ILE A 70 -20.41 -19.40 1.33
N VAL A 71 -19.34 -19.03 0.62
CA VAL A 71 -19.34 -17.95 -0.38
C VAL A 71 -20.37 -18.23 -1.49
N LYS A 72 -20.44 -19.47 -2.00
CA LYS A 72 -21.43 -19.88 -3.01
C LYS A 72 -22.86 -19.81 -2.47
N LYS A 73 -23.08 -20.20 -1.22
CA LYS A 73 -24.40 -20.09 -0.58
C LYS A 73 -24.83 -18.63 -0.48
N GLU A 74 -23.97 -17.75 0.06
CA GLU A 74 -24.27 -16.32 0.18
C GLU A 74 -24.47 -15.66 -1.19
N ALA A 75 -23.75 -16.10 -2.22
CA ALA A 75 -23.95 -15.62 -3.59
C ALA A 75 -25.34 -15.95 -4.12
N ALA A 76 -25.85 -17.13 -3.83
CA ALA A 76 -27.25 -17.53 -4.16
C ALA A 76 -28.28 -16.74 -3.34
N GLU A 77 -27.93 -16.24 -2.17
CA GLU A 77 -28.79 -15.47 -1.27
C GLU A 77 -28.70 -13.94 -1.51
N GLY A 78 -27.94 -13.51 -2.51
CA GLY A 78 -27.89 -12.09 -2.94
C GLY A 78 -26.63 -11.31 -2.57
N ARG A 79 -25.55 -11.99 -2.11
CA ARG A 79 -24.19 -11.43 -1.95
C ARG A 79 -23.26 -12.01 -3.02
N PRO A 80 -23.23 -11.47 -4.24
CA PRO A 80 -22.56 -12.11 -5.37
C PRO A 80 -21.06 -12.22 -5.14
N TYR A 81 -20.49 -13.38 -5.46
CA TYR A 81 -19.05 -13.57 -5.56
C TYR A 81 -18.60 -13.27 -6.99
N VAL A 82 -17.70 -12.31 -7.15
CA VAL A 82 -17.17 -11.89 -8.44
C VAL A 82 -15.66 -12.14 -8.44
N PRO A 83 -15.20 -13.21 -9.11
CA PRO A 83 -13.77 -13.59 -9.06
C PRO A 83 -12.88 -12.71 -9.94
N TRP A 84 -13.46 -11.82 -10.73
CA TRP A 84 -12.72 -10.86 -11.54
C TRP A 84 -13.56 -9.63 -11.88
N ALA A 85 -12.90 -8.50 -12.12
CA ALA A 85 -13.51 -7.29 -12.64
C ALA A 85 -12.56 -6.60 -13.61
N GLY A 86 -13.07 -5.89 -14.58
CA GLY A 86 -12.31 -5.05 -15.51
C GLY A 86 -12.78 -3.60 -15.51
N ARG A 87 -13.99 -3.35 -14.98
CA ARG A 87 -14.60 -2.02 -14.89
C ARG A 87 -15.22 -1.83 -13.51
N PRO A 88 -15.36 -0.58 -13.04
CA PRO A 88 -15.99 -0.25 -11.77
C PRO A 88 -17.39 -0.86 -11.59
N THR A 89 -18.15 -0.95 -12.67
CA THR A 89 -19.53 -1.47 -12.69
C THR A 89 -19.65 -2.99 -12.69
N ASP A 90 -18.53 -3.72 -12.82
CA ASP A 90 -18.53 -5.18 -12.78
C ASP A 90 -18.73 -5.70 -11.34
N LEU A 91 -18.49 -4.84 -10.34
CA LEU A 91 -18.74 -5.13 -8.94
C LEU A 91 -19.98 -4.37 -8.44
N PRO A 92 -20.94 -5.04 -7.80
CA PRO A 92 -22.03 -4.39 -7.09
C PRO A 92 -21.50 -3.43 -6.01
N GLN A 93 -22.19 -2.34 -5.78
CA GLN A 93 -21.82 -1.34 -4.78
C GLN A 93 -22.94 -1.14 -3.75
N ALA A 94 -22.57 -0.83 -2.51
CA ALA A 94 -23.50 -0.48 -1.45
C ALA A 94 -24.22 0.85 -1.75
N LYS A 95 -25.39 1.03 -1.16
CA LYS A 95 -26.22 2.25 -1.34
C LYS A 95 -25.78 3.41 -0.44
N ILE A 96 -25.00 3.13 0.58
CA ILE A 96 -24.43 4.09 1.53
C ILE A 96 -22.94 3.85 1.64
N PRO A 97 -22.12 4.83 2.08
CA PRO A 97 -20.68 4.65 2.30
C PRO A 97 -20.36 3.44 3.18
N ALA A 98 -19.18 2.88 3.03
CA ALA A 98 -18.69 1.76 3.86
C ALA A 98 -18.70 2.13 5.35
N PHE A 99 -18.42 3.38 5.66
CA PHE A 99 -18.54 4.03 6.97
C PHE A 99 -18.65 5.54 6.77
N PRO A 100 -19.13 6.33 7.75
CA PRO A 100 -19.13 7.78 7.68
C PRO A 100 -17.71 8.36 7.53
N GLY A 101 -17.50 9.16 6.48
CA GLY A 101 -16.19 9.69 6.12
C GLY A 101 -15.43 8.86 5.07
N ALA A 102 -16.00 7.75 4.58
CA ALA A 102 -15.45 7.04 3.42
C ALA A 102 -15.60 7.86 2.15
N GLU A 103 -14.52 7.97 1.36
CA GLU A 103 -14.48 8.72 0.10
C GLU A 103 -13.78 7.90 -0.99
N GLY A 104 -13.82 8.38 -2.23
CA GLY A 104 -13.08 7.78 -3.34
C GLY A 104 -13.74 6.54 -3.94
N GLY A 105 -13.00 5.84 -4.80
CA GLY A 105 -13.51 4.71 -5.59
C GLY A 105 -14.04 3.55 -4.76
N GLY A 106 -13.42 3.28 -3.61
CA GLY A 106 -13.80 2.19 -2.70
C GLY A 106 -14.92 2.53 -1.71
N MET A 107 -15.44 3.77 -1.71
CA MET A 107 -16.34 4.26 -0.67
C MET A 107 -17.64 3.46 -0.52
N TYR A 108 -18.07 2.75 -1.54
CA TYR A 108 -19.29 1.95 -1.53
C TYR A 108 -19.03 0.44 -1.42
N SER A 109 -17.86 0.04 -0.88
CA SER A 109 -17.63 -1.35 -0.48
C SER A 109 -18.65 -1.78 0.57
N PHE A 110 -19.17 -2.99 0.44
CA PHE A 110 -20.07 -3.56 1.47
C PHE A 110 -19.30 -3.89 2.75
N GLY A 111 -18.02 -4.24 2.63
CA GLY A 111 -17.31 -4.84 3.74
C GLY A 111 -18.06 -6.05 4.29
N GLY A 112 -18.03 -6.25 5.59
CA GLY A 112 -18.71 -7.36 6.28
C GLY A 112 -20.15 -7.05 6.72
N ARG A 113 -20.79 -6.00 6.21
CA ARG A 113 -22.10 -5.52 6.66
C ARG A 113 -23.15 -6.64 6.75
N GLY A 114 -23.78 -6.76 7.94
CA GLY A 114 -24.79 -7.77 8.22
C GLY A 114 -24.25 -9.20 8.27
N GLY A 115 -22.93 -9.37 8.35
CA GLY A 115 -22.28 -10.66 8.51
C GLY A 115 -22.03 -11.03 9.97
N LYS A 116 -21.41 -12.20 10.17
CA LYS A 116 -21.03 -12.69 11.49
C LYS A 116 -19.94 -11.80 12.11
N VAL A 117 -20.06 -11.50 13.40
CA VAL A 117 -19.00 -10.83 14.15
C VAL A 117 -17.98 -11.84 14.67
N TYR A 118 -16.71 -11.51 14.53
CA TYR A 118 -15.57 -12.22 15.10
C TYR A 118 -14.85 -11.28 16.08
N VAL A 119 -14.82 -11.68 17.34
CA VAL A 119 -14.09 -10.94 18.38
C VAL A 119 -12.70 -11.53 18.53
N VAL A 120 -11.66 -10.78 18.18
CA VAL A 120 -10.29 -11.20 18.36
C VAL A 120 -9.90 -11.01 19.83
N THR A 121 -9.64 -12.13 20.52
CA THR A 121 -9.27 -12.18 21.93
C THR A 121 -7.88 -12.76 22.17
N SER A 122 -7.22 -13.23 21.09
CA SER A 122 -5.90 -13.86 21.15
C SER A 122 -4.90 -13.22 20.19
N LEU A 123 -3.69 -12.97 20.67
CA LEU A 123 -2.55 -12.50 19.87
C LEU A 123 -1.79 -13.65 19.17
N ALA A 124 -2.23 -14.89 19.34
CA ALA A 124 -1.62 -16.06 18.69
C ALA A 124 -1.77 -15.97 17.15
N ASP A 125 -0.85 -16.61 16.42
CA ASP A 125 -0.91 -16.68 14.96
C ASP A 125 -2.16 -17.42 14.46
N SER A 126 -2.59 -18.46 15.14
CA SER A 126 -3.70 -19.33 14.72
C SER A 126 -4.43 -19.96 15.90
N GLY A 127 -5.64 -20.44 15.66
CA GLY A 127 -6.53 -21.06 16.66
C GLY A 127 -7.74 -20.19 16.97
N PRO A 128 -8.59 -20.62 17.92
CA PRO A 128 -9.80 -19.89 18.29
C PRO A 128 -9.52 -18.46 18.79
N GLY A 129 -10.34 -17.51 18.39
CA GLY A 129 -10.25 -16.10 18.78
C GLY A 129 -9.09 -15.34 18.16
N THR A 130 -8.43 -15.86 17.12
CA THR A 130 -7.33 -15.19 16.44
C THR A 130 -7.78 -14.39 15.22
N LEU A 131 -6.98 -13.41 14.82
CA LEU A 131 -7.19 -12.66 13.56
C LEU A 131 -7.20 -13.61 12.34
N ARG A 132 -6.34 -14.62 12.32
CA ARG A 132 -6.26 -15.60 11.23
C ARG A 132 -7.57 -16.39 11.08
N GLU A 133 -8.16 -16.86 12.18
CA GLU A 133 -9.45 -17.54 12.14
C GLU A 133 -10.52 -16.70 11.45
N ALA A 134 -10.63 -15.43 11.79
CA ALA A 134 -11.60 -14.52 11.21
C ALA A 134 -11.31 -14.19 9.74
N CYS A 135 -10.04 -13.98 9.37
CA CYS A 135 -9.64 -13.64 8.00
C CYS A 135 -9.77 -14.82 7.03
N GLU A 136 -9.48 -16.04 7.49
CA GLU A 136 -9.58 -17.28 6.69
C GLU A 136 -10.99 -17.87 6.65
N ALA A 137 -11.94 -17.32 7.41
CA ALA A 137 -13.35 -17.73 7.37
C ALA A 137 -14.01 -17.35 6.04
N GLY A 138 -15.03 -18.12 5.65
CA GLY A 138 -15.93 -17.79 4.54
C GLY A 138 -17.14 -16.96 5.02
N GLY A 139 -17.79 -16.28 4.06
CA GLY A 139 -18.99 -15.48 4.28
C GLY A 139 -18.71 -14.07 4.80
N ALA A 140 -19.78 -13.26 4.82
CA ALA A 140 -19.71 -11.89 5.30
C ALA A 140 -19.38 -11.85 6.79
N ARG A 141 -18.42 -10.97 7.18
CA ARG A 141 -17.93 -10.94 8.56
C ARG A 141 -17.30 -9.60 8.95
N ILE A 142 -17.51 -9.25 10.20
CA ILE A 142 -16.92 -8.07 10.84
C ILE A 142 -15.96 -8.54 11.93
N VAL A 143 -14.72 -8.04 11.91
CA VAL A 143 -13.69 -8.39 12.88
C VAL A 143 -13.47 -7.20 13.80
N VAL A 144 -13.67 -7.41 15.08
CA VAL A 144 -13.37 -6.46 16.15
C VAL A 144 -12.36 -7.03 17.11
N PHE A 145 -11.70 -6.19 17.90
CA PHE A 145 -10.63 -6.60 18.79
C PHE A 145 -11.01 -6.32 20.25
N ASN A 146 -10.88 -7.34 21.09
CA ASN A 146 -10.94 -7.21 22.53
C ASN A 146 -9.62 -7.64 23.19
N VAL A 147 -8.52 -7.35 22.50
CA VAL A 147 -7.13 -7.59 22.94
C VAL A 147 -6.25 -6.47 22.39
N SER A 148 -5.17 -6.13 23.11
CA SER A 148 -4.13 -5.19 22.68
C SER A 148 -2.79 -5.91 22.61
N GLY A 149 -2.00 -5.63 21.57
CA GLY A 149 -0.68 -6.24 21.45
C GLY A 149 -0.23 -6.47 20.01
N ILE A 150 0.82 -7.30 19.87
CA ILE A 150 1.40 -7.65 18.57
C ILE A 150 0.99 -9.07 18.19
N ILE A 151 0.28 -9.20 17.08
CA ILE A 151 -0.05 -10.47 16.43
C ILE A 151 1.10 -10.83 15.50
N ARG A 152 1.92 -11.81 15.90
CA ARG A 152 3.10 -12.25 15.14
C ARG A 152 2.74 -13.41 14.23
N LEU A 153 2.56 -13.13 12.96
CA LEU A 153 2.28 -14.13 11.93
C LEU A 153 3.53 -15.02 11.70
N LYS A 154 3.32 -16.32 11.62
CA LYS A 154 4.36 -17.33 11.29
C LYS A 154 4.37 -17.68 9.81
N SER A 155 3.28 -17.39 9.11
CA SER A 155 3.12 -17.52 7.65
C SER A 155 2.27 -16.37 7.14
N PRO A 156 2.31 -16.04 5.84
CA PRO A 156 1.44 -15.03 5.25
C PRO A 156 -0.03 -15.25 5.62
N LEU A 157 -0.77 -14.17 5.82
CA LEU A 157 -2.20 -14.20 6.07
C LEU A 157 -2.93 -13.49 4.93
N ILE A 158 -3.61 -14.26 4.08
CA ILE A 158 -4.29 -13.74 2.89
C ILE A 158 -5.80 -13.93 3.00
N VAL A 159 -6.53 -12.84 2.87
CA VAL A 159 -7.99 -12.83 2.80
C VAL A 159 -8.44 -13.24 1.40
N GLN A 160 -9.07 -14.41 1.28
CA GLN A 160 -9.54 -14.97 0.01
C GLN A 160 -11.07 -14.85 -0.17
N ALA A 161 -11.83 -14.88 0.92
CA ALA A 161 -13.29 -14.76 0.87
C ALA A 161 -13.73 -13.29 0.96
N PRO A 162 -14.70 -12.84 0.13
CA PRO A 162 -15.18 -11.47 0.12
C PRO A 162 -15.99 -11.10 1.37
N TYR A 163 -16.41 -9.85 1.41
CA TYR A 163 -17.30 -9.27 2.43
C TYR A 163 -16.69 -9.28 3.83
N LEU A 164 -15.56 -8.60 3.99
CA LEU A 164 -14.84 -8.48 5.27
C LEU A 164 -14.73 -7.02 5.71
N THR A 165 -15.01 -6.75 6.99
CA THR A 165 -14.61 -5.52 7.68
C THR A 165 -13.66 -5.87 8.82
N ILE A 166 -12.52 -5.17 8.93
CA ILE A 166 -11.60 -5.23 10.07
C ILE A 166 -11.54 -3.85 10.74
N ALA A 167 -11.96 -3.79 11.99
CA ALA A 167 -12.09 -2.56 12.77
C ALA A 167 -11.04 -2.48 13.88
N GLY A 168 -9.80 -2.09 13.53
CA GLY A 168 -8.68 -1.98 14.47
C GLY A 168 -8.91 -0.95 15.59
N GLN A 169 -9.74 0.07 15.36
CA GLN A 169 -10.14 1.09 16.34
C GLN A 169 -10.88 0.52 17.54
N THR A 170 -11.40 -0.70 17.47
CA THR A 170 -12.09 -1.34 18.58
C THR A 170 -11.13 -1.97 19.61
N ALA A 171 -9.87 -2.14 19.28
CA ALA A 171 -8.89 -2.70 20.20
C ALA A 171 -8.78 -1.82 21.47
N PRO A 172 -8.62 -2.44 22.65
CA PRO A 172 -8.44 -1.66 23.88
C PRO A 172 -7.05 -1.01 23.95
N GLY A 173 -6.93 0.06 24.73
CA GLY A 173 -5.67 0.69 25.11
C GLY A 173 -4.83 1.20 23.94
N ASP A 174 -3.65 0.60 23.72
CA ASP A 174 -2.71 1.05 22.68
C ASP A 174 -3.01 0.44 21.29
N GLY A 175 -4.02 -0.45 21.17
CA GLY A 175 -4.41 -1.05 19.89
C GLY A 175 -3.66 -2.33 19.54
N VAL A 176 -3.68 -2.70 18.25
CA VAL A 176 -3.05 -3.93 17.74
C VAL A 176 -2.09 -3.63 16.59
N CYS A 177 -1.09 -4.51 16.43
CA CYS A 177 -0.16 -4.49 15.31
C CYS A 177 0.02 -5.91 14.75
N VAL A 178 -0.07 -6.08 13.43
CA VAL A 178 0.26 -7.33 12.73
C VAL A 178 1.71 -7.28 12.30
N ALA A 179 2.48 -8.31 12.63
CA ALA A 179 3.93 -8.38 12.43
C ALA A 179 4.39 -9.74 11.89
N GLY A 180 5.63 -9.83 11.46
CA GLY A 180 6.34 -11.08 11.14
C GLY A 180 6.22 -11.52 9.68
N GLN A 181 5.03 -11.50 9.10
CA GLN A 181 4.78 -11.90 7.72
C GLN A 181 3.82 -10.91 7.04
N THR A 182 3.67 -11.03 5.72
CA THR A 182 2.75 -10.19 4.95
C THR A 182 1.29 -10.45 5.32
N PHE A 183 0.50 -9.39 5.33
CA PHE A 183 -0.96 -9.46 5.33
C PHE A 183 -1.47 -9.09 3.93
N GLY A 184 -2.35 -9.88 3.35
CA GLY A 184 -2.80 -9.68 1.98
C GLY A 184 -4.30 -9.80 1.78
N VAL A 185 -4.77 -9.23 0.66
CA VAL A 185 -6.18 -9.29 0.22
C VAL A 185 -6.22 -9.73 -1.23
N ASP A 186 -6.87 -10.86 -1.50
CA ASP A 186 -7.00 -11.45 -2.84
C ASP A 186 -8.49 -11.65 -3.24
N THR A 187 -9.35 -10.72 -2.83
CA THR A 187 -10.80 -10.81 -3.04
C THR A 187 -11.42 -9.43 -3.26
N HIS A 188 -12.73 -9.28 -3.09
CA HIS A 188 -13.45 -8.01 -3.21
C HIS A 188 -14.25 -7.69 -1.94
N ASP A 189 -14.74 -6.44 -1.84
CA ASP A 189 -15.55 -5.94 -0.74
C ASP A 189 -14.89 -6.10 0.63
N VAL A 190 -13.73 -5.44 0.78
CA VAL A 190 -12.95 -5.43 2.02
C VAL A 190 -12.80 -4.01 2.53
N VAL A 191 -13.12 -3.82 3.81
CA VAL A 191 -12.96 -2.57 4.56
C VAL A 191 -12.00 -2.82 5.72
N ILE A 192 -10.92 -2.05 5.80
CA ILE A 192 -9.95 -2.16 6.92
C ILE A 192 -9.67 -0.77 7.46
N ARG A 193 -9.82 -0.60 8.78
CA ARG A 193 -9.61 0.68 9.47
C ARG A 193 -8.70 0.55 10.68
N HIS A 194 -7.85 1.57 10.90
CA HIS A 194 -6.98 1.73 12.08
C HIS A 194 -6.12 0.51 12.43
N MET A 195 -5.59 -0.16 11.39
CA MET A 195 -4.69 -1.29 11.56
C MET A 195 -3.24 -0.91 11.30
N ARG A 196 -2.33 -1.56 12.03
CA ARG A 196 -0.88 -1.45 11.82
C ARG A 196 -0.36 -2.74 11.24
N PHE A 197 0.33 -2.64 10.10
CA PHE A 197 0.99 -3.75 9.42
C PHE A 197 2.49 -3.45 9.37
N ARG A 198 3.25 -4.11 10.22
CA ARG A 198 4.70 -3.96 10.37
C ARG A 198 5.36 -5.31 10.24
N ARG A 199 5.63 -5.71 9.01
CA ARG A 199 6.25 -6.99 8.75
C ARG A 199 7.53 -7.17 9.58
N GLY A 200 8.47 -6.21 9.50
CA GLY A 200 9.63 -6.12 10.37
C GLY A 200 10.65 -7.26 10.25
N GLU A 201 10.37 -8.28 9.49
CA GLU A 201 11.31 -9.35 9.15
C GLU A 201 12.42 -8.79 8.25
N THR A 202 13.66 -8.95 8.64
CA THR A 202 14.81 -8.39 7.92
C THR A 202 15.52 -9.39 7.01
N ASN A 203 15.11 -10.67 7.04
CA ASN A 203 15.71 -11.71 6.23
C ASN A 203 15.33 -11.57 4.76
N VAL A 204 16.31 -11.37 3.90
CA VAL A 204 16.13 -11.18 2.45
C VAL A 204 15.57 -12.40 1.72
N ASP A 205 15.57 -13.60 2.31
CA ASP A 205 14.91 -14.79 1.76
C ASP A 205 13.40 -14.55 1.57
N HIS A 206 12.83 -13.67 2.37
CA HIS A 206 11.40 -13.42 2.50
C HIS A 206 11.00 -12.02 1.99
N ARG A 207 11.43 -11.67 0.78
CA ARG A 207 11.10 -10.38 0.17
C ARG A 207 9.61 -10.29 -0.16
N GLU A 208 8.86 -9.59 0.68
CA GLU A 208 7.42 -9.39 0.54
C GLU A 208 7.01 -8.02 1.08
N ASP A 209 5.84 -7.56 0.67
CA ASP A 209 5.21 -6.35 1.18
C ASP A 209 4.81 -6.52 2.65
N SER A 210 4.68 -5.42 3.36
CA SER A 210 4.08 -5.45 4.69
C SER A 210 2.58 -5.70 4.61
N PHE A 211 1.91 -4.99 3.69
CA PHE A 211 0.48 -5.10 3.43
C PHE A 211 0.22 -4.99 1.92
N GLY A 212 -0.57 -5.89 1.35
CA GLY A 212 -0.81 -5.85 -0.08
C GLY A 212 -1.77 -6.91 -0.58
N GLY A 213 -1.55 -7.37 -1.80
CA GLY A 213 -2.32 -8.46 -2.39
C GLY A 213 -2.72 -8.20 -3.84
N ASN A 214 -3.64 -9.05 -4.32
CA ASN A 214 -4.16 -8.98 -5.68
C ASN A 214 -5.70 -8.88 -5.65
N PRO A 215 -6.26 -7.82 -5.04
CA PRO A 215 -7.71 -7.70 -4.88
C PRO A 215 -8.41 -7.44 -6.20
N VAL A 216 -9.60 -8.00 -6.34
CA VAL A 216 -10.47 -7.74 -7.49
C VAL A 216 -10.97 -6.30 -7.46
N GLY A 217 -11.51 -5.85 -6.33
CA GLY A 217 -11.96 -4.46 -6.17
C GLY A 217 -12.92 -4.23 -5.00
N ASN A 218 -13.53 -3.05 -4.95
CA ASN A 218 -14.33 -2.57 -3.81
C ASN A 218 -13.53 -2.62 -2.50
N ILE A 219 -12.34 -2.03 -2.51
CA ILE A 219 -11.44 -2.00 -1.35
C ILE A 219 -11.43 -0.62 -0.72
N MET A 220 -11.69 -0.56 0.58
CA MET A 220 -11.70 0.67 1.36
C MET A 220 -10.76 0.56 2.56
N LEU A 221 -9.62 1.26 2.47
CA LEU A 221 -8.58 1.28 3.50
C LEU A 221 -8.49 2.68 4.09
N ASP A 222 -8.56 2.76 5.41
CA ASP A 222 -8.61 4.03 6.13
C ASP A 222 -7.77 3.97 7.40
N HIS A 223 -6.92 4.99 7.62
CA HIS A 223 -6.05 5.07 8.78
C HIS A 223 -5.17 3.82 8.98
N ILE A 224 -4.53 3.36 7.91
CA ILE A 224 -3.58 2.25 7.95
C ILE A 224 -2.18 2.77 8.20
N SER A 225 -1.41 2.10 9.06
CA SER A 225 0.04 2.28 9.18
C SER A 225 0.73 1.05 8.61
N ALA A 226 1.38 1.19 7.45
CA ALA A 226 2.12 0.13 6.79
C ALA A 226 3.60 0.49 6.71
N GLU A 227 4.44 -0.28 7.41
CA GLU A 227 5.88 -0.05 7.51
C GLU A 227 6.66 -1.36 7.51
N TRP A 228 7.98 -1.22 7.33
CA TRP A 228 8.98 -2.29 7.47
C TRP A 228 8.78 -3.47 6.52
N GLY A 229 8.24 -3.20 5.32
CA GLY A 229 8.24 -4.16 4.22
C GLY A 229 9.64 -4.37 3.65
N LEU A 230 9.91 -5.54 3.10
CA LEU A 230 11.16 -5.84 2.38
C LEU A 230 11.04 -5.68 0.86
N ASP A 231 9.83 -5.51 0.34
CA ASP A 231 9.54 -5.06 -1.02
C ASP A 231 8.87 -3.69 -0.93
N GLU A 232 7.55 -3.62 -0.91
CA GLU A 232 6.80 -2.41 -0.61
C GLU A 232 6.18 -2.47 0.80
N ASN A 233 5.71 -1.32 1.28
CA ASN A 233 4.92 -1.28 2.50
C ASN A 233 3.44 -1.60 2.23
N ILE A 234 2.87 -1.05 1.13
CA ILE A 234 1.46 -1.24 0.78
C ILE A 234 1.26 -1.25 -0.73
N SER A 235 0.70 -2.34 -1.29
CA SER A 235 0.55 -2.48 -2.74
C SER A 235 -0.77 -3.09 -3.17
N PHE A 236 -1.54 -2.30 -3.96
CA PHE A 236 -2.81 -2.68 -4.55
C PHE A 236 -2.95 -2.10 -5.95
N TYR A 237 -2.81 -2.93 -7.00
CA TYR A 237 -2.87 -2.41 -8.38
C TYR A 237 -3.36 -3.42 -9.41
N ARG A 238 -3.54 -4.68 -9.01
CA ARG A 238 -3.92 -5.78 -9.91
C ARG A 238 -4.64 -6.89 -9.19
N HIS A 239 -5.27 -7.77 -9.96
CA HIS A 239 -5.61 -9.12 -9.55
C HIS A 239 -5.18 -10.12 -10.63
N MET A 240 -5.10 -11.39 -10.24
CA MET A 240 -4.78 -12.49 -11.13
C MET A 240 -6.03 -13.33 -11.34
N TRP A 241 -6.55 -13.32 -12.56
CA TRP A 241 -7.74 -14.10 -12.89
C TRP A 241 -7.39 -15.33 -13.70
N HIS A 242 -7.96 -16.46 -13.33
CA HIS A 242 -7.84 -17.74 -14.03
C HIS A 242 -9.17 -18.06 -14.72
N PRO A 243 -9.28 -17.83 -16.05
CA PRO A 243 -10.53 -18.10 -16.78
C PRO A 243 -10.92 -19.57 -16.86
N GLY A 244 -10.00 -20.48 -16.50
CA GLY A 244 -10.18 -21.93 -16.46
C GLY A 244 -8.86 -22.64 -16.26
N ALA A 245 -8.90 -23.93 -15.93
CA ALA A 245 -7.72 -24.73 -15.60
C ALA A 245 -6.68 -24.78 -16.74
N ASP A 246 -7.13 -24.72 -17.99
CA ASP A 246 -6.28 -24.82 -19.18
C ASP A 246 -5.73 -23.46 -19.65
N TYR A 247 -6.09 -22.36 -18.99
CA TYR A 247 -5.69 -21.02 -19.37
C TYR A 247 -4.65 -20.44 -18.41
N LYS A 248 -3.73 -19.65 -18.99
CA LYS A 248 -2.80 -18.88 -18.16
C LYS A 248 -3.56 -17.81 -17.37
N ALA A 249 -3.09 -17.57 -16.15
CA ALA A 249 -3.59 -16.47 -15.35
C ALA A 249 -3.47 -15.14 -16.10
N GLU A 250 -4.56 -14.39 -16.15
CA GLU A 250 -4.60 -13.04 -16.72
C GLU A 250 -4.38 -12.01 -15.62
N LYS A 251 -3.42 -11.12 -15.86
CA LYS A 251 -3.18 -9.96 -14.99
C LYS A 251 -4.14 -8.84 -15.38
N ARG A 252 -5.04 -8.48 -14.46
CA ARG A 252 -6.02 -7.40 -14.63
C ARG A 252 -5.78 -6.28 -13.61
N GLY A 253 -6.16 -5.05 -13.92
CA GLY A 253 -6.17 -3.96 -12.96
C GLY A 253 -7.23 -4.20 -11.89
N THR A 254 -6.96 -3.82 -10.64
CA THR A 254 -8.00 -3.77 -9.61
C THR A 254 -8.98 -2.63 -9.90
N VAL A 255 -10.19 -2.67 -9.31
CA VAL A 255 -11.21 -1.63 -9.53
C VAL A 255 -11.76 -1.12 -8.19
N ASN A 256 -12.20 0.15 -8.14
CA ASN A 256 -12.85 0.74 -6.97
C ASN A 256 -12.00 0.59 -5.68
N VAL A 257 -10.81 1.16 -5.67
CA VAL A 257 -9.92 1.13 -4.49
C VAL A 257 -9.78 2.52 -3.89
N THR A 258 -9.90 2.61 -2.59
CA THR A 258 -9.50 3.79 -1.82
C THR A 258 -8.49 3.43 -0.76
N ILE A 259 -7.41 4.21 -0.69
CA ILE A 259 -6.53 4.31 0.48
C ILE A 259 -6.54 5.76 0.93
N GLN A 260 -7.08 6.02 2.12
CA GLN A 260 -7.14 7.37 2.69
C GLN A 260 -6.53 7.43 4.08
N ASN A 261 -6.05 8.61 4.48
CA ASN A 261 -5.57 8.92 5.82
C ASN A 261 -4.52 7.92 6.37
N SER A 262 -3.67 7.35 5.50
CA SER A 262 -2.80 6.22 5.83
C SER A 262 -1.31 6.60 5.73
N ILE A 263 -0.45 5.80 6.36
CA ILE A 263 1.01 5.92 6.32
C ILE A 263 1.61 4.74 5.56
N SER A 264 2.51 5.03 4.61
CA SER A 264 3.47 4.09 4.02
C SER A 264 4.87 4.61 4.28
N ALA A 265 5.57 4.06 5.27
CA ALA A 265 6.85 4.60 5.71
C ALA A 265 7.89 3.54 6.03
N LYS A 266 9.16 3.92 5.99
CA LYS A 266 10.24 3.11 6.56
C LYS A 266 10.32 1.67 6.01
N ALA A 267 10.08 1.46 4.73
CA ALA A 267 10.40 0.18 4.12
C ALA A 267 11.88 -0.14 4.31
N LEU A 268 12.21 -1.43 4.47
CA LEU A 268 13.58 -1.86 4.83
C LEU A 268 14.50 -1.91 3.60
N ASP A 269 15.62 -1.20 3.66
CA ASP A 269 16.62 -1.15 2.58
C ASP A 269 17.70 -2.24 2.70
N THR A 270 17.37 -3.37 3.30
CA THR A 270 18.30 -4.46 3.58
C THR A 270 19.04 -4.93 2.33
N TYR A 271 18.37 -4.98 1.20
CA TYR A 271 18.95 -5.37 -0.08
C TYR A 271 18.64 -4.38 -1.22
N ASN A 272 18.56 -3.09 -0.90
CA ASN A 272 18.38 -2.02 -1.88
C ASN A 272 16.95 -1.94 -2.47
N HIS A 273 15.92 -2.23 -1.66
CA HIS A 273 14.52 -2.29 -2.10
C HIS A 273 13.53 -1.71 -1.07
N SER A 274 13.91 -0.61 -0.42
CA SER A 274 13.03 0.14 0.49
C SER A 274 12.02 0.95 -0.30
N PHE A 275 10.90 0.33 -0.69
CA PHE A 275 9.88 0.97 -1.52
C PHE A 275 8.57 1.22 -0.78
N GLY A 276 7.91 2.34 -1.12
CA GLY A 276 6.67 2.73 -0.49
C GLY A 276 5.49 1.88 -0.95
N SER A 277 5.14 1.96 -2.23
CA SER A 277 3.90 1.36 -2.72
C SER A 277 3.93 1.11 -4.22
N THR A 278 3.24 0.04 -4.68
CA THR A 278 2.75 -0.06 -6.06
C THR A 278 1.23 -0.01 -6.05
N LEU A 279 0.65 1.04 -6.62
CA LEU A 279 -0.79 1.34 -6.59
C LEU A 279 -1.34 1.53 -8.00
N GLY A 280 -2.64 1.34 -8.18
CA GLY A 280 -3.28 1.60 -9.48
C GLY A 280 -4.57 0.83 -9.68
N GLY A 281 -5.05 0.84 -10.89
CA GLY A 281 -6.29 0.21 -11.32
C GLY A 281 -7.32 1.24 -11.81
N GLU A 282 -8.55 0.80 -12.02
CA GLU A 282 -9.64 1.62 -12.53
C GLU A 282 -10.48 2.19 -11.38
N ASN A 283 -10.79 3.50 -11.41
CA ASN A 283 -11.54 4.20 -10.36
C ASN A 283 -10.85 4.08 -8.98
N CYS A 284 -9.56 4.39 -8.92
CA CYS A 284 -8.76 4.28 -7.70
C CYS A 284 -8.42 5.66 -7.14
N SER A 285 -8.52 5.83 -5.81
CA SER A 285 -8.30 7.09 -5.11
C SER A 285 -7.36 6.91 -3.93
N PHE A 286 -6.28 7.71 -3.93
CA PHE A 286 -5.27 7.70 -2.88
C PHE A 286 -5.14 9.12 -2.34
N MET A 287 -5.65 9.35 -1.12
CA MET A 287 -5.79 10.71 -0.62
C MET A 287 -5.50 10.87 0.86
N ARG A 288 -4.90 12.01 1.19
CA ARG A 288 -4.53 12.39 2.55
C ARG A 288 -3.61 11.38 3.23
N ASN A 289 -2.75 10.71 2.44
CA ASN A 289 -1.78 9.73 2.93
C ASN A 289 -0.39 10.35 3.08
N LEU A 290 0.45 9.71 3.87
CA LEU A 290 1.86 10.02 4.02
C LEU A 290 2.73 8.90 3.44
N TRP A 291 3.59 9.24 2.48
CA TRP A 291 4.75 8.42 2.09
C TRP A 291 6.01 9.05 2.68
N SER A 292 6.69 8.32 3.57
CA SER A 292 7.84 8.87 4.30
C SER A 292 9.02 7.93 4.35
N CYS A 293 10.20 8.44 4.00
CA CYS A 293 11.46 7.72 4.17
C CYS A 293 11.48 6.35 3.48
N ASN A 294 10.98 6.29 2.26
CA ASN A 294 11.17 5.18 1.33
C ASN A 294 12.06 5.62 0.18
N THR A 295 12.97 4.77 -0.29
CA THR A 295 13.94 5.14 -1.34
C THR A 295 13.28 5.47 -2.67
N GLY A 296 12.10 4.89 -2.95
CA GLY A 296 11.32 5.11 -4.16
C GLY A 296 9.93 4.52 -4.10
N ARG A 297 9.20 4.58 -5.21
CA ARG A 297 7.81 4.14 -5.31
C ARG A 297 6.89 4.81 -4.27
N ASN A 298 6.80 6.15 -4.34
CA ASN A 298 5.98 6.95 -3.43
C ASN A 298 4.79 7.66 -4.16
N PRO A 299 3.90 6.92 -4.84
CA PRO A 299 3.94 5.50 -5.20
C PRO A 299 4.53 5.21 -6.60
N SER A 300 4.74 3.92 -6.94
CA SER A 300 4.79 3.45 -8.31
C SER A 300 3.37 3.15 -8.80
N ILE A 301 3.07 3.46 -10.06
CA ILE A 301 1.69 3.46 -10.58
C ILE A 301 1.50 2.32 -11.57
N GLY A 302 0.36 1.64 -11.48
CA GLY A 302 -0.08 0.60 -12.41
C GLY A 302 -0.19 1.12 -13.86
N TRP A 303 -0.53 0.23 -14.78
CA TRP A 303 -0.43 0.53 -16.22
C TRP A 303 -1.73 1.07 -16.84
N ASN A 304 -2.84 1.13 -16.10
CA ASN A 304 -4.16 1.46 -16.64
C ASN A 304 -5.01 2.24 -15.64
N GLY A 305 -6.12 2.78 -16.12
CA GLY A 305 -7.18 3.38 -15.34
C GLY A 305 -6.93 4.80 -14.88
N ILE A 306 -7.89 5.36 -14.16
CA ILE A 306 -7.81 6.70 -13.58
C ILE A 306 -7.24 6.61 -12.17
N PHE A 307 -6.06 7.18 -12.01
CA PHE A 307 -5.28 7.22 -10.78
C PHE A 307 -5.44 8.59 -10.11
N ASN A 308 -6.20 8.66 -9.03
CA ASN A 308 -6.40 9.91 -8.28
C ASN A 308 -5.45 9.97 -7.09
N PHE A 309 -4.49 10.89 -7.13
CA PHE A 309 -3.50 11.15 -6.09
C PHE A 309 -3.69 12.58 -5.56
N VAL A 310 -4.43 12.70 -4.44
CA VAL A 310 -4.99 13.96 -3.98
C VAL A 310 -4.63 14.23 -2.53
N ASN A 311 -4.10 15.42 -2.23
CA ASN A 311 -3.82 15.87 -0.86
C ASN A 311 -2.88 14.96 -0.05
N ASN A 312 -1.95 14.26 -0.71
CA ASN A 312 -0.97 13.43 -0.03
C ASN A 312 0.30 14.23 0.32
N VAL A 313 1.08 13.65 1.24
CA VAL A 313 2.42 14.15 1.60
C VAL A 313 3.47 13.11 1.23
N VAL A 314 4.53 13.55 0.54
CA VAL A 314 5.68 12.71 0.18
C VAL A 314 6.94 13.31 0.78
N TYR A 315 7.67 12.56 1.61
CA TYR A 315 8.85 13.04 2.31
C TYR A 315 10.05 12.12 2.15
N ASN A 316 11.23 12.71 1.95
CA ASN A 316 12.55 12.06 2.00
C ASN A 316 12.71 10.85 1.07
N TRP A 317 12.35 11.01 -0.22
CA TRP A 317 12.65 10.01 -1.26
C TRP A 317 14.11 10.10 -1.72
N VAL A 318 14.68 9.00 -2.21
CA VAL A 318 16.09 8.92 -2.64
C VAL A 318 16.21 8.96 -4.16
N HIS A 319 15.55 8.08 -4.87
CA HIS A 319 15.69 8.00 -6.33
C HIS A 319 14.36 8.13 -7.09
N ARG A 320 13.22 8.02 -6.41
CA ARG A 320 11.91 8.22 -7.01
C ARG A 320 10.90 8.77 -6.01
N SER A 321 10.19 9.81 -6.39
CA SER A 321 8.91 10.17 -5.80
C SER A 321 7.84 9.25 -6.38
N SER A 322 6.96 9.73 -7.28
CA SER A 322 6.05 8.85 -8.01
C SER A 322 6.61 8.48 -9.39
N ASP A 323 6.32 7.26 -9.85
CA ASP A 323 6.73 6.80 -11.18
C ASP A 323 5.72 5.81 -11.78
N GLY A 324 5.87 5.46 -13.04
CA GLY A 324 5.13 4.39 -13.68
C GLY A 324 4.00 4.84 -14.58
N GLY A 325 2.89 4.10 -14.54
CA GLY A 325 1.82 4.21 -15.52
C GLY A 325 2.15 3.51 -16.82
N ASP A 326 1.40 3.82 -17.86
CA ASP A 326 1.60 3.48 -19.26
C ASP A 326 0.58 4.27 -20.08
N TYR A 327 0.50 4.03 -21.39
CA TYR A 327 -0.39 4.79 -22.27
C TYR A 327 -1.89 4.70 -21.92
N GLN A 328 -2.32 3.68 -21.21
CA GLN A 328 -3.70 3.50 -20.75
C GLN A 328 -3.98 4.17 -19.38
N ALA A 329 -2.97 4.74 -18.75
CA ALA A 329 -3.16 5.39 -17.46
C ALA A 329 -3.51 6.86 -17.61
N MET A 330 -4.42 7.34 -16.78
CA MET A 330 -4.79 8.73 -16.62
C MET A 330 -4.54 9.14 -15.18
N PHE A 331 -3.88 10.29 -14.99
CA PHE A 331 -3.41 10.68 -13.66
C PHE A 331 -4.02 12.02 -13.25
N ASN A 332 -4.59 12.07 -12.07
CA ASN A 332 -4.91 13.29 -11.33
C ASN A 332 -3.94 13.45 -10.16
N PHE A 333 -2.99 14.38 -10.27
CA PHE A 333 -2.08 14.80 -9.21
C PHE A 333 -2.49 16.16 -8.70
N ILE A 334 -3.26 16.21 -7.60
CA ILE A 334 -3.94 17.42 -7.16
C ILE A 334 -3.57 17.76 -5.72
N ASN A 335 -3.02 18.96 -5.52
CA ASN A 335 -2.79 19.57 -4.21
C ASN A 335 -2.02 18.65 -3.23
N ASN A 336 -1.01 17.92 -3.73
CA ASN A 336 -0.11 17.14 -2.88
C ASN A 336 1.05 18.02 -2.37
N TYR A 337 1.69 17.60 -1.29
CA TYR A 337 2.84 18.28 -0.71
C TYR A 337 4.08 17.39 -0.78
N TYR A 338 5.12 17.86 -1.43
CA TYR A 338 6.41 17.17 -1.59
C TYR A 338 7.47 17.90 -0.77
N LYS A 339 8.05 17.20 0.23
CA LYS A 339 9.09 17.73 1.11
C LYS A 339 10.39 16.96 0.94
N PRO A 340 11.40 17.52 0.24
CA PRO A 340 12.72 16.91 0.14
C PRO A 340 13.38 16.77 1.52
N GLY A 341 13.79 15.54 1.85
CA GLY A 341 14.41 15.23 3.14
C GLY A 341 15.95 15.14 3.09
N PRO A 342 16.57 14.58 4.13
CA PRO A 342 18.04 14.49 4.24
C PRO A 342 18.73 13.69 3.13
N LEU A 343 18.08 12.64 2.61
CA LEU A 343 18.63 11.80 1.53
C LEU A 343 18.06 12.12 0.15
N THR A 344 17.14 13.06 0.05
CA THR A 344 16.64 13.49 -1.25
C THR A 344 17.73 14.25 -2.01
N PRO A 345 18.11 13.85 -3.24
CA PRO A 345 19.23 14.46 -3.99
C PRO A 345 18.81 15.82 -4.57
N LYS A 346 18.89 16.87 -3.76
CA LYS A 346 18.38 18.23 -4.04
C LYS A 346 19.01 18.87 -5.27
N ASP A 347 20.27 18.52 -5.58
CA ASP A 347 21.04 19.06 -6.71
C ASP A 347 20.75 18.34 -8.05
N SER A 348 19.79 17.42 -8.08
CA SER A 348 19.42 16.67 -9.27
C SER A 348 17.93 16.83 -9.59
N PRO A 349 17.49 16.53 -10.82
CA PRO A 349 16.08 16.55 -11.18
C PRO A 349 15.18 15.71 -10.28
N VAL A 350 15.70 14.64 -9.68
CA VAL A 350 14.98 13.79 -8.72
C VAL A 350 14.53 14.58 -7.49
N GLY A 351 15.32 15.57 -7.05
CA GLY A 351 15.03 16.38 -5.88
C GLY A 351 13.78 17.25 -5.97
N HIS A 352 13.28 17.48 -7.18
CA HIS A 352 12.05 18.26 -7.41
C HIS A 352 11.03 17.54 -8.32
N ARG A 353 11.15 16.20 -8.40
CA ARG A 353 10.25 15.36 -9.20
C ARG A 353 8.92 15.16 -8.48
N ILE A 354 7.82 15.41 -9.16
CA ILE A 354 6.47 15.00 -8.75
C ILE A 354 6.19 13.62 -9.32
N LEU A 355 6.31 13.45 -10.64
CA LEU A 355 6.01 12.20 -11.33
C LEU A 355 7.03 11.93 -12.44
N LYS A 356 7.42 10.67 -12.58
CA LYS A 356 8.17 10.12 -13.71
C LYS A 356 7.28 9.19 -14.51
N PRO A 357 6.55 9.70 -15.52
CA PRO A 357 5.79 8.83 -16.41
C PRO A 357 6.70 7.87 -17.17
N GLU A 358 6.26 6.63 -17.32
CA GLU A 358 6.98 5.57 -18.01
C GLU A 358 6.15 4.98 -19.16
N SER A 359 6.84 4.41 -20.17
CA SER A 359 6.24 3.60 -21.22
C SER A 359 6.98 2.27 -21.32
N GLY A 360 6.35 1.18 -21.52
CA GLY A 360 7.04 -0.12 -21.67
C GLY A 360 6.36 -1.25 -20.91
N ARG A 361 5.38 -0.94 -20.07
CA ARG A 361 4.57 -1.97 -19.42
C ARG A 361 3.58 -2.61 -20.40
N SER A 362 3.10 -1.86 -21.40
CA SER A 362 2.26 -2.33 -22.51
C SER A 362 2.98 -3.19 -23.54
N LYS A 363 4.32 -3.18 -23.54
CA LYS A 363 5.17 -3.86 -24.57
C LYS A 363 4.89 -3.39 -26.00
N LEU A 364 4.43 -2.16 -26.18
CA LEU A 364 4.29 -1.54 -27.50
C LEU A 364 5.67 -1.38 -28.16
N SER A 365 5.72 -1.48 -29.49
CA SER A 365 6.95 -1.27 -30.26
C SER A 365 7.41 0.19 -30.31
N TYR A 366 6.58 1.11 -29.84
CA TYR A 366 6.86 2.54 -29.76
C TYR A 366 6.49 3.08 -28.37
N LYS A 367 7.13 4.18 -28.01
CA LYS A 367 6.85 4.82 -26.70
C LYS A 367 5.55 5.60 -26.76
N GLN A 368 4.66 5.29 -25.83
CA GLN A 368 3.41 6.00 -25.60
C GLN A 368 3.13 6.11 -24.12
N TYR A 369 2.77 7.30 -23.67
CA TYR A 369 2.59 7.62 -22.26
C TYR A 369 1.11 7.89 -21.96
N GLY A 370 0.75 7.72 -20.69
CA GLY A 370 -0.55 8.14 -20.17
C GLY A 370 -0.72 9.66 -20.12
N ARG A 371 -1.93 10.12 -19.85
CA ARG A 371 -2.25 11.53 -19.73
C ARG A 371 -2.24 11.98 -18.28
N VAL A 372 -1.72 13.20 -18.03
CA VAL A 372 -1.48 13.70 -16.67
C VAL A 372 -2.15 15.07 -16.49
N TYR A 373 -3.03 15.17 -15.52
CA TYR A 373 -3.48 16.42 -14.92
C TYR A 373 -2.70 16.63 -13.61
N ALA A 374 -1.91 17.68 -13.52
CA ALA A 374 -1.12 18.00 -12.33
C ALA A 374 -1.28 19.49 -12.01
N THR A 375 -1.82 19.78 -10.82
CA THR A 375 -2.11 21.15 -10.40
C THR A 375 -2.05 21.32 -8.89
N GLY A 376 -1.64 22.51 -8.44
CA GLY A 376 -1.66 22.90 -7.03
C GLY A 376 -0.72 22.09 -6.12
N ASN A 377 0.15 21.25 -6.68
CA ASN A 377 1.11 20.50 -5.88
C ASN A 377 2.25 21.44 -5.43
N ILE A 378 2.58 21.40 -4.13
CA ILE A 378 3.69 22.15 -3.57
C ILE A 378 4.94 21.28 -3.56
N MET A 379 6.03 21.80 -4.11
CA MET A 379 7.38 21.26 -3.97
C MET A 379 8.18 22.17 -3.03
N GLU A 380 8.32 21.78 -1.77
CA GLU A 380 9.02 22.58 -0.76
C GLU A 380 10.45 22.92 -1.22
N GLY A 381 10.79 24.21 -1.15
CA GLY A 381 12.08 24.72 -1.61
C GLY A 381 12.25 24.85 -3.13
N ASN A 382 11.20 24.65 -3.94
CA ASN A 382 11.24 24.85 -5.38
C ASN A 382 9.98 25.60 -5.88
N GLU A 383 10.07 26.92 -5.89
CA GLU A 383 8.95 27.80 -6.29
C GLU A 383 8.54 27.61 -7.75
N ARG A 384 9.49 27.32 -8.65
CA ARG A 384 9.24 27.11 -10.07
C ARG A 384 8.29 25.92 -10.28
N VAL A 385 8.58 24.76 -9.68
CA VAL A 385 7.75 23.57 -9.76
C VAL A 385 6.42 23.78 -9.03
N THR A 386 6.42 24.52 -7.91
CA THR A 386 5.20 24.83 -7.16
C THR A 386 4.27 25.72 -7.98
N LYS A 387 4.80 26.71 -8.71
CA LYS A 387 4.01 27.62 -9.55
C LYS A 387 3.43 26.94 -10.79
N ASP A 388 4.20 26.09 -11.45
CA ASP A 388 3.76 25.24 -12.55
C ASP A 388 4.36 23.83 -12.38
N ASN A 389 3.54 22.87 -12.00
CA ASN A 389 4.00 21.50 -11.76
C ASN A 389 4.61 20.84 -13.02
N TRP A 390 4.30 21.36 -14.21
CA TRP A 390 4.89 20.90 -15.46
C TRP A 390 6.29 21.48 -15.73
N ASP A 391 6.63 22.60 -15.09
CA ASP A 391 7.97 23.18 -15.23
C ASP A 391 8.99 22.44 -14.35
N GLY A 392 9.30 21.21 -14.72
CA GLY A 392 10.31 20.35 -14.09
C GLY A 392 9.80 19.36 -13.05
N GLY A 393 8.51 19.38 -12.66
CA GLY A 393 7.92 18.40 -11.75
C GLY A 393 7.53 17.08 -12.45
N ILE A 394 7.03 17.17 -13.69
CA ILE A 394 6.74 16.00 -14.52
C ILE A 394 7.95 15.70 -15.40
N GLN A 395 8.59 14.54 -15.21
CA GLN A 395 9.86 14.17 -15.84
C GLN A 395 9.72 12.86 -16.60
N VAL A 396 9.37 12.93 -17.89
CA VAL A 396 9.15 11.75 -18.74
C VAL A 396 10.40 10.90 -18.82
N GLU A 397 10.32 9.61 -18.48
CA GLU A 397 11.46 8.67 -18.39
C GLU A 397 12.64 9.23 -17.54
N GLY A 398 12.37 10.22 -16.70
CA GLY A 398 13.37 10.93 -15.91
C GLY A 398 14.20 11.97 -16.68
N GLN A 399 13.85 12.30 -17.91
CA GLN A 399 14.52 13.33 -18.69
C GLN A 399 14.13 14.73 -18.24
N ARG A 400 15.07 15.69 -18.35
CA ARG A 400 14.83 17.09 -18.01
C ARG A 400 13.97 17.81 -19.06
N ASP A 401 14.19 17.48 -20.33
CA ASP A 401 13.44 18.06 -21.44
C ASP A 401 12.30 17.14 -21.84
N THR A 402 11.09 17.57 -21.49
CA THR A 402 9.84 16.85 -21.81
C THR A 402 9.08 17.54 -22.92
N LYS A 403 9.66 18.55 -23.60
CA LYS A 403 8.97 19.46 -24.50
C LYS A 403 8.21 18.74 -25.64
N GLY A 404 8.76 17.66 -26.18
CA GLY A 404 8.09 16.86 -27.22
C GLY A 404 6.95 15.97 -26.70
N TYR A 405 6.86 15.74 -25.39
CA TYR A 405 5.85 14.88 -24.77
C TYR A 405 4.77 15.65 -24.02
N THR A 406 5.06 16.89 -23.60
CA THR A 406 4.15 17.70 -22.78
C THR A 406 2.80 17.89 -23.46
N GLU A 407 2.78 18.21 -24.76
CA GLU A 407 1.55 18.43 -25.51
C GLU A 407 0.70 17.15 -25.62
N GLN A 408 1.32 15.99 -25.69
CA GLN A 408 0.62 14.70 -25.77
C GLN A 408 0.06 14.26 -24.42
N MET A 409 0.78 14.56 -23.35
CA MET A 409 0.51 14.02 -22.02
C MET A 409 -0.28 14.97 -21.13
N ARG A 410 -0.08 16.28 -21.26
CA ARG A 410 -0.70 17.28 -20.40
C ARG A 410 -2.22 17.31 -20.62
N ALA A 411 -2.96 17.06 -19.55
CA ALA A 411 -4.37 17.37 -19.46
C ALA A 411 -4.53 18.74 -18.76
N TYR A 412 -5.47 19.55 -19.25
CA TYR A 412 -5.75 20.87 -18.70
C TYR A 412 -6.96 20.88 -17.77
N GLU A 413 -7.74 19.80 -17.79
CA GLU A 413 -8.85 19.53 -16.90
C GLU A 413 -8.65 18.19 -16.20
N PRO A 414 -9.15 18.01 -14.97
CA PRO A 414 -9.05 16.74 -14.26
C PRO A 414 -9.86 15.67 -15.00
N PHE A 415 -9.36 14.44 -14.94
CA PHE A 415 -10.14 13.27 -15.32
C PHE A 415 -11.26 13.06 -14.30
N GLU A 416 -12.36 12.44 -14.75
CA GLU A 416 -13.47 12.10 -13.88
C GLU A 416 -12.98 11.30 -12.67
N MET A 417 -13.39 11.70 -11.49
CA MET A 417 -13.03 11.02 -10.25
C MET A 417 -14.25 10.90 -9.33
N PRO A 418 -14.27 9.87 -8.46
CA PRO A 418 -15.32 9.72 -7.47
C PRO A 418 -15.27 10.87 -6.46
N TYR A 419 -16.30 10.94 -5.60
CA TYR A 419 -16.37 11.95 -4.56
C TYR A 419 -15.12 11.96 -3.68
N VAL A 420 -14.41 13.07 -3.64
CA VAL A 420 -13.25 13.34 -2.80
C VAL A 420 -13.29 14.80 -2.36
N GLN A 421 -13.18 15.03 -1.05
CA GLN A 421 -13.03 16.41 -0.53
C GLN A 421 -11.59 16.87 -0.75
N ILE A 422 -11.43 17.92 -1.55
CA ILE A 422 -10.13 18.47 -1.93
C ILE A 422 -9.84 19.73 -1.13
N MET A 423 -8.67 19.79 -0.53
CA MET A 423 -8.15 20.98 0.19
C MET A 423 -6.88 21.49 -0.48
N GLY A 424 -6.47 22.72 -0.19
CA GLY A 424 -5.18 23.24 -0.67
C GLY A 424 -3.99 22.46 -0.08
N ALA A 425 -2.89 22.35 -0.83
CA ALA A 425 -1.76 21.48 -0.48
C ALA A 425 -1.13 21.77 0.90
N GLN A 426 -1.04 23.05 1.32
CA GLN A 426 -0.55 23.38 2.66
C GLN A 426 -1.50 22.87 3.75
N LYS A 427 -2.80 23.03 3.57
CA LYS A 427 -3.80 22.46 4.48
C LYS A 427 -3.74 20.93 4.52
N ALA A 428 -3.49 20.30 3.35
CA ALA A 428 -3.30 18.85 3.26
C ALA A 428 -2.08 18.38 4.06
N TYR A 429 -0.97 19.12 4.00
CA TYR A 429 0.21 18.82 4.81
C TYR A 429 -0.14 18.81 6.30
N ASP A 430 -0.77 19.87 6.81
CA ASP A 430 -1.15 19.99 8.21
C ASP A 430 -2.14 18.87 8.63
N PHE A 431 -3.13 18.61 7.76
CA PHE A 431 -4.13 17.56 7.99
C PHE A 431 -3.51 16.16 8.05
N VAL A 432 -2.62 15.83 7.11
CA VAL A 432 -1.95 14.52 7.03
C VAL A 432 -1.08 14.29 8.27
N LEU A 433 -0.31 15.28 8.71
CA LEU A 433 0.50 15.14 9.91
C LEU A 433 -0.34 14.94 11.18
N ALA A 434 -1.52 15.53 11.23
CA ALA A 434 -2.43 15.35 12.35
C ALA A 434 -3.15 14.00 12.33
N ASN A 435 -3.56 13.50 11.17
CA ASN A 435 -4.55 12.44 11.07
C ASN A 435 -4.07 11.12 10.41
N ALA A 436 -2.97 11.10 9.64
CA ALA A 436 -2.57 9.88 8.93
C ALA A 436 -2.09 8.76 9.88
N GLY A 437 -2.31 7.51 9.43
CA GLY A 437 -1.97 6.28 10.15
C GLY A 437 -3.05 5.82 11.11
N ALA A 438 -2.77 4.74 11.82
CA ALA A 438 -3.66 4.16 12.81
C ALA A 438 -3.72 5.03 14.08
N THR A 439 -4.55 6.06 14.04
CA THR A 439 -4.70 7.05 15.14
C THR A 439 -5.58 6.57 16.28
N LEU A 440 -6.40 5.54 16.04
CA LEU A 440 -7.28 4.95 17.04
C LEU A 440 -6.93 3.48 17.31
N PRO A 441 -7.13 3.02 18.56
CA PRO A 441 -7.55 3.81 19.73
C PRO A 441 -6.53 4.88 20.14
N LYS A 442 -5.25 4.71 19.74
CA LYS A 442 -4.17 5.64 20.04
C LYS A 442 -3.08 5.54 18.96
N ARG A 443 -2.55 6.68 18.50
CA ARG A 443 -1.35 6.69 17.66
C ARG A 443 -0.17 6.18 18.47
N ASP A 444 0.62 5.25 17.92
CA ASP A 444 1.76 4.72 18.64
C ASP A 444 3.05 5.53 18.40
N ILE A 445 4.08 5.22 19.19
CA ILE A 445 5.34 5.95 19.15
C ILE A 445 6.09 5.83 17.81
N ILE A 446 5.83 4.79 17.00
CA ILE A 446 6.48 4.64 15.69
C ILE A 446 5.88 5.64 14.71
N ASP A 447 4.55 5.71 14.62
CA ASP A 447 3.86 6.70 13.80
C ASP A 447 4.19 8.12 14.25
N GLU A 448 4.25 8.38 15.58
CA GLU A 448 4.66 9.68 16.12
C GLU A 448 6.06 10.08 15.65
N ARG A 449 7.04 9.15 15.69
CA ARG A 449 8.40 9.39 15.18
C ARG A 449 8.39 9.70 13.68
N VAL A 450 7.63 8.94 12.89
CA VAL A 450 7.49 9.20 11.44
C VAL A 450 6.92 10.59 11.18
N ILE A 451 5.88 10.99 11.89
CA ILE A 451 5.27 12.33 11.77
C ILE A 451 6.26 13.44 12.20
N ASP A 452 6.99 13.24 13.29
CA ASP A 452 7.95 14.22 13.77
C ASP A 452 9.14 14.38 12.82
N GLU A 453 9.60 13.31 12.17
CA GLU A 453 10.61 13.40 11.12
C GLU A 453 10.15 14.27 9.95
N VAL A 454 8.89 14.11 9.52
CA VAL A 454 8.32 14.96 8.46
C VAL A 454 8.23 16.41 8.92
N ARG A 455 7.77 16.65 10.16
CA ARG A 455 7.61 18.00 10.71
C ARG A 455 8.94 18.71 10.85
N THR A 456 9.93 18.06 11.42
CA THR A 456 11.24 18.66 11.76
C THR A 456 12.24 18.60 10.61
N GLY A 457 12.07 17.70 9.64
CA GLY A 457 13.08 17.41 8.62
C GLY A 457 14.28 16.60 9.14
N GLN A 458 14.20 16.05 10.36
CA GLN A 458 15.27 15.32 11.03
C GLN A 458 14.86 13.89 11.34
N ALA A 459 15.67 12.91 10.94
CA ALA A 459 15.40 11.51 11.20
C ALA A 459 15.59 11.15 12.68
N TYR A 460 14.65 10.37 13.21
CA TYR A 460 14.83 9.69 14.49
C TYR A 460 15.67 8.42 14.30
N TYR A 461 16.66 8.21 15.15
CA TYR A 461 17.41 6.96 15.20
C TYR A 461 17.98 6.69 16.60
N VAL A 462 18.22 5.41 16.91
CA VAL A 462 18.88 5.00 18.15
C VAL A 462 20.38 5.29 18.06
N LYS A 463 20.95 5.91 19.10
CA LYS A 463 22.37 6.28 19.13
C LYS A 463 23.32 5.08 19.23
N LYS A 464 22.87 3.99 19.85
CA LYS A 464 23.63 2.76 20.06
C LYS A 464 22.85 1.57 19.49
N LEU A 465 23.31 1.08 18.36
CA LEU A 465 22.73 -0.10 17.74
C LEU A 465 23.02 -1.38 18.56
N PRO A 466 22.15 -2.40 18.47
CA PRO A 466 22.43 -3.73 18.99
C PRO A 466 23.76 -4.28 18.42
N LYS A 467 24.40 -5.20 19.16
CA LYS A 467 25.69 -5.79 18.74
C LYS A 467 25.54 -6.81 17.62
N ASP A 468 24.40 -7.50 17.57
CA ASP A 468 24.01 -8.37 16.47
C ASP A 468 23.68 -7.53 15.23
N ASN A 469 23.81 -8.12 14.04
CA ASN A 469 23.76 -7.36 12.79
C ASN A 469 22.48 -6.51 12.65
N PRO A 470 22.55 -5.17 12.83
CA PRO A 470 21.38 -4.29 12.71
C PRO A 470 21.15 -3.81 11.27
N TYR A 471 21.90 -4.33 10.31
CA TYR A 471 21.82 -3.96 8.89
C TYR A 471 20.99 -4.93 8.06
N GLY A 472 20.27 -5.83 8.74
CA GLY A 472 19.43 -6.85 8.13
C GLY A 472 20.10 -8.22 8.08
N ASP A 473 19.28 -9.28 7.95
CA ASP A 473 19.76 -10.65 7.83
C ASP A 473 20.00 -11.02 6.37
N VAL A 474 21.26 -11.03 5.97
CA VAL A 474 21.71 -11.43 4.62
C VAL A 474 22.37 -12.82 4.60
N SER A 475 22.21 -13.61 5.67
CA SER A 475 22.84 -14.95 5.79
C SER A 475 22.42 -15.94 4.70
N GLY A 476 21.22 -15.75 4.13
CA GLY A 476 20.73 -16.55 3.00
C GLY A 476 21.30 -16.13 1.64
N LEU A 477 22.09 -15.04 1.53
CA LEU A 477 22.68 -14.62 0.29
C LEU A 477 23.92 -15.43 -0.06
N ALA A 478 24.12 -15.70 -1.37
CA ALA A 478 25.37 -16.24 -1.87
C ALA A 478 26.53 -15.26 -1.60
N GLU A 479 27.75 -15.78 -1.36
CA GLU A 479 28.96 -14.98 -1.02
C GLU A 479 29.18 -13.79 -1.95
N LYS A 480 28.97 -14.00 -3.26
CA LYS A 480 29.07 -12.92 -4.26
C LYS A 480 28.09 -11.76 -4.06
N SER A 481 27.03 -11.97 -3.30
CA SER A 481 26.02 -10.96 -2.96
C SER A 481 26.22 -10.33 -1.59
N GLN A 482 27.17 -10.81 -0.79
CA GLN A 482 27.45 -10.31 0.54
C GLN A 482 28.67 -9.37 0.54
N ALA A 483 28.59 -8.31 1.32
CA ALA A 483 29.73 -7.48 1.68
C ALA A 483 30.41 -8.02 2.94
N GLU A 484 31.69 -7.61 3.18
CA GLU A 484 32.47 -8.06 4.36
C GLU A 484 31.83 -7.68 5.69
N ASP A 485 31.04 -6.61 5.72
CA ASP A 485 30.33 -6.11 6.89
C ASP A 485 28.93 -6.77 7.10
N GLY A 486 28.61 -7.81 6.35
CA GLY A 486 27.34 -8.53 6.45
C GLY A 486 26.14 -7.80 5.83
N THR A 487 26.38 -6.80 4.98
CA THR A 487 25.32 -6.11 4.23
C THR A 487 25.20 -6.69 2.82
N PHE A 488 24.11 -6.30 2.11
CA PHE A 488 23.98 -6.62 0.69
C PHE A 488 25.02 -5.79 -0.12
N LYS A 489 25.95 -6.49 -0.78
CA LYS A 489 27.11 -5.90 -1.47
C LYS A 489 26.79 -4.74 -2.41
N TYR A 490 25.65 -4.78 -3.07
CA TYR A 490 25.24 -3.78 -4.06
C TYR A 490 24.24 -2.77 -3.51
N ARG A 491 24.11 -2.65 -2.20
CA ARG A 491 23.31 -1.62 -1.58
C ARG A 491 23.84 -0.24 -1.97
N ARG A 492 22.93 0.65 -2.40
CA ARG A 492 23.29 1.99 -2.92
C ARG A 492 23.62 2.99 -1.82
N LEU A 493 23.00 2.81 -0.66
CA LEU A 493 23.18 3.71 0.48
C LEU A 493 24.24 3.15 1.44
N GLY A 494 24.94 4.05 2.13
CA GLY A 494 25.88 3.68 3.19
C GLY A 494 25.17 3.06 4.40
N ASN A 495 25.93 2.36 5.23
CA ASN A 495 25.42 1.71 6.43
C ASN A 495 24.83 2.67 7.46
N ASP A 496 25.16 3.95 7.37
CA ASP A 496 24.65 5.00 8.24
C ASP A 496 23.36 5.69 7.70
N SER A 497 22.77 5.18 6.61
CA SER A 497 21.54 5.74 6.01
C SER A 497 20.37 5.85 7.00
N TYR A 498 20.34 5.02 8.04
CA TYR A 498 19.34 5.08 9.10
C TYR A 498 19.36 6.40 9.88
N LYS A 499 20.51 7.06 9.99
CA LYS A 499 20.65 8.39 10.60
C LYS A 499 19.95 9.49 9.78
N TYR A 500 19.61 9.18 8.55
CA TYR A 500 18.96 10.07 7.59
C TYR A 500 17.56 9.56 7.18
N GLY A 501 17.03 8.57 7.92
CA GLY A 501 15.67 8.10 7.79
C GLY A 501 15.47 6.82 6.98
N ILE A 502 16.46 6.31 6.23
CA ILE A 502 16.33 5.05 5.48
C ILE A 502 16.98 3.92 6.27
N ILE A 503 16.16 3.01 6.76
CA ILE A 503 16.55 1.94 7.68
C ILE A 503 16.69 0.59 6.97
N THR A 504 17.41 -0.33 7.58
CA THR A 504 17.55 -1.74 7.16
C THR A 504 17.01 -2.71 8.21
N ASP A 505 16.78 -2.20 9.41
CA ASP A 505 16.26 -2.99 10.54
C ASP A 505 15.40 -2.08 11.43
N PRO A 506 14.22 -2.51 11.87
CA PRO A 506 13.34 -1.74 12.76
C PRO A 506 14.03 -1.26 14.04
N ARG A 507 15.03 -1.99 14.55
CA ARG A 507 15.79 -1.63 15.75
C ARG A 507 16.57 -0.33 15.61
N GLN A 508 16.89 0.09 14.38
CA GLN A 508 17.53 1.37 14.09
C GLN A 508 16.66 2.57 14.47
N MET A 509 15.34 2.38 14.53
CA MET A 509 14.39 3.40 15.02
C MET A 509 13.66 2.98 16.30
N GLY A 510 14.19 2.03 17.08
CA GLY A 510 13.70 1.64 18.38
C GLY A 510 12.89 0.33 18.43
N GLY A 511 12.66 -0.32 17.29
CA GLY A 511 11.96 -1.61 17.22
C GLY A 511 10.46 -1.51 17.51
N TYR A 512 9.83 -2.67 17.74
CA TYR A 512 8.41 -2.74 18.08
C TYR A 512 8.15 -2.14 19.47
N PRO A 513 7.13 -1.28 19.62
CA PRO A 513 6.69 -0.82 20.93
C PRO A 513 5.95 -1.93 21.69
N GLU A 514 5.81 -1.76 22.99
CA GLU A 514 4.87 -2.54 23.78
C GLU A 514 3.47 -1.92 23.66
N TYR A 515 2.45 -2.79 23.62
CA TYR A 515 1.05 -2.38 23.55
C TYR A 515 0.32 -2.92 24.76
N HIS A 516 -0.39 -2.08 25.46
CA HIS A 516 -1.14 -2.39 26.67
C HIS A 516 -2.62 -2.03 26.48
N GLY A 517 -3.49 -2.86 27.03
CA GLY A 517 -4.93 -2.60 27.02
C GLY A 517 -5.68 -3.65 27.84
N THR A 518 -6.76 -3.26 28.47
CA THR A 518 -7.63 -4.15 29.24
C THR A 518 -8.84 -4.51 28.41
N PRO A 519 -9.15 -5.80 28.20
CA PRO A 519 -10.36 -6.23 27.52
C PRO A 519 -11.62 -5.61 28.13
N ARG A 520 -12.58 -5.25 27.29
CA ARG A 520 -13.91 -4.78 27.70
C ARG A 520 -14.81 -5.96 28.05
N VAL A 521 -15.79 -5.74 28.92
CA VAL A 521 -16.84 -6.73 29.17
C VAL A 521 -17.80 -6.75 27.99
N ASP A 522 -17.94 -7.93 27.39
CA ASP A 522 -18.81 -8.25 26.26
C ASP A 522 -19.38 -9.64 26.55
N SER A 523 -20.58 -9.66 27.16
CA SER A 523 -21.11 -10.86 27.82
C SER A 523 -21.63 -11.93 26.84
N ASP A 524 -22.11 -11.52 25.67
CA ASP A 524 -22.62 -12.41 24.62
C ASP A 524 -21.63 -12.59 23.46
N SER A 525 -20.51 -11.88 23.50
CA SER A 525 -19.40 -11.99 22.52
C SER A 525 -19.82 -11.57 21.10
N ASP A 526 -20.63 -10.54 20.98
CA ASP A 526 -21.09 -9.97 19.71
C ASP A 526 -20.22 -8.80 19.22
N GLY A 527 -19.25 -8.40 20.04
CA GLY A 527 -18.27 -7.34 19.72
C GLY A 527 -18.68 -5.94 20.14
N MET A 528 -19.87 -5.76 20.72
CA MET A 528 -20.30 -4.53 21.37
C MET A 528 -20.08 -4.66 22.88
N PRO A 529 -19.44 -3.69 23.56
CA PRO A 529 -19.31 -3.75 25.01
C PRO A 529 -20.66 -3.62 25.72
N ASP A 530 -20.88 -4.42 26.78
CA ASP A 530 -22.07 -4.34 27.66
C ASP A 530 -22.44 -2.89 28.07
N ALA A 531 -21.44 -2.05 28.34
CA ALA A 531 -21.65 -0.67 28.74
C ALA A 531 -22.28 0.17 27.62
N TRP A 532 -21.82 -0.04 26.37
CA TRP A 532 -22.35 0.63 25.19
C TRP A 532 -23.79 0.18 24.88
N GLU A 533 -24.05 -1.13 24.94
CA GLU A 533 -25.37 -1.68 24.71
C GLU A 533 -26.41 -1.17 25.72
N LYS A 534 -26.07 -1.24 27.03
CA LYS A 534 -26.93 -0.72 28.10
C LYS A 534 -27.21 0.78 27.94
N LYS A 535 -26.22 1.56 27.50
CA LYS A 535 -26.36 3.01 27.25
C LYS A 535 -27.38 3.29 26.15
N TYR A 536 -27.43 2.44 25.12
CA TYR A 536 -28.28 2.65 23.95
C TYR A 536 -29.54 1.78 23.93
N GLY A 537 -29.75 0.97 24.97
CA GLY A 537 -30.97 0.15 25.15
C GLY A 537 -30.97 -1.13 24.33
N LEU A 538 -29.78 -1.63 23.97
CA LEU A 538 -29.56 -2.96 23.41
C LEU A 538 -29.41 -4.00 24.53
N ASN A 539 -29.37 -5.29 24.17
CA ASN A 539 -29.36 -6.36 25.16
C ASN A 539 -28.00 -7.05 25.25
N PRO A 540 -27.18 -6.84 26.30
CA PRO A 540 -25.84 -7.45 26.46
C PRO A 540 -25.82 -8.97 26.61
N ASN A 541 -26.92 -9.64 26.41
CA ASN A 541 -27.05 -11.10 26.47
C ASN A 541 -27.74 -11.66 25.20
N ASP A 542 -27.75 -10.88 24.11
CA ASP A 542 -28.38 -11.28 22.84
C ASP A 542 -27.50 -10.91 21.64
N ALA A 543 -26.51 -11.72 21.34
CA ALA A 543 -25.59 -11.53 20.24
C ALA A 543 -26.25 -11.38 18.85
N SER A 544 -27.56 -11.62 18.72
CA SER A 544 -28.25 -11.48 17.44
C SER A 544 -28.55 -10.02 17.09
N ASP A 545 -28.56 -9.12 18.05
CA ASP A 545 -28.91 -7.72 17.81
C ASP A 545 -27.76 -6.93 17.16
N ALA A 546 -26.51 -7.39 17.23
CA ALA A 546 -25.35 -6.76 16.56
C ALA A 546 -25.56 -6.58 15.04
N SER A 547 -26.19 -7.54 14.39
CA SER A 547 -26.43 -7.52 12.95
C SER A 547 -27.72 -6.79 12.54
N LEU A 548 -28.52 -6.31 13.49
CA LEU A 548 -29.74 -5.55 13.23
C LEU A 548 -29.44 -4.08 12.97
N ASP A 549 -30.29 -3.43 12.19
CA ASP A 549 -30.33 -1.98 12.00
C ASP A 549 -31.49 -1.39 12.80
N CYS A 550 -31.25 -0.98 14.05
CA CYS A 550 -32.30 -0.60 14.98
C CYS A 550 -33.05 0.69 14.61
N ASN A 551 -32.45 1.59 13.82
CA ASN A 551 -33.05 2.86 13.41
C ASN A 551 -33.36 2.96 11.89
N GLY A 552 -32.96 1.95 11.11
CA GLY A 552 -33.22 1.87 9.65
C GLY A 552 -32.45 2.90 8.84
N ASP A 553 -31.21 3.23 9.22
CA ASP A 553 -30.35 4.16 8.49
C ASP A 553 -29.36 3.45 7.53
N GLY A 554 -29.30 2.11 7.58
CA GLY A 554 -28.50 1.26 6.71
C GLY A 554 -27.23 0.69 7.36
N TYR A 555 -26.79 1.20 8.51
CA TYR A 555 -25.71 0.59 9.32
C TYR A 555 -26.28 -0.32 10.39
N THR A 556 -25.69 -1.49 10.57
CA THR A 556 -26.03 -2.41 11.66
C THR A 556 -25.57 -1.86 13.02
N ASN A 557 -26.07 -2.42 14.12
CA ASN A 557 -25.73 -1.94 15.46
C ASN A 557 -24.22 -2.06 15.71
N ILE A 558 -23.58 -3.17 15.32
CA ILE A 558 -22.13 -3.29 15.40
C ILE A 558 -21.42 -2.25 14.53
N GLU A 559 -21.93 -1.92 13.34
CA GLU A 559 -21.37 -0.84 12.52
C GLU A 559 -21.55 0.53 13.18
N LYS A 560 -22.66 0.75 13.89
CA LYS A 560 -22.86 1.98 14.67
C LYS A 560 -21.83 2.10 15.78
N TYR A 561 -21.58 1.01 16.52
CA TYR A 561 -20.54 0.97 17.56
C TYR A 561 -19.15 1.29 16.98
N ILE A 562 -18.71 0.53 15.97
CA ILE A 562 -17.35 0.67 15.42
C ILE A 562 -17.12 2.01 14.70
N ASN A 563 -18.19 2.72 14.32
CA ASN A 563 -18.12 4.01 13.63
C ASN A 563 -18.52 5.20 14.53
N GLY A 564 -18.73 4.99 15.83
CA GLY A 564 -19.08 6.04 16.77
C GLY A 564 -20.41 6.73 16.48
N LEU A 565 -21.42 5.98 16.00
CA LEU A 565 -22.76 6.49 15.74
C LEU A 565 -23.68 6.32 16.94
N ASP A 566 -24.62 7.24 17.11
CA ASP A 566 -25.72 7.09 18.07
C ASP A 566 -26.85 6.26 17.40
N PRO A 567 -27.12 5.03 17.86
CA PRO A 567 -28.12 4.18 17.23
C PRO A 567 -29.57 4.69 17.34
N ARG A 568 -29.81 5.74 18.14
CA ARG A 568 -31.12 6.40 18.27
C ARG A 568 -31.33 7.50 17.22
N VAL A 569 -30.27 7.93 16.53
CA VAL A 569 -30.30 9.05 15.56
C VAL A 569 -30.27 8.49 14.15
N LYS A 570 -31.38 8.61 13.42
CA LYS A 570 -31.45 8.20 12.01
C LYS A 570 -30.86 9.28 11.10
N ILE A 571 -29.85 8.93 10.30
CA ILE A 571 -29.20 9.81 9.33
C ILE A 571 -29.39 9.24 7.91
N ASP A 572 -29.69 10.08 6.93
CA ASP A 572 -29.68 9.65 5.52
C ASP A 572 -28.25 9.72 4.98
N TRP A 573 -27.55 8.60 5.00
CA TRP A 573 -26.18 8.45 4.54
C TRP A 573 -26.02 8.46 3.01
N ARG A 574 -27.11 8.43 2.26
CA ARG A 574 -27.09 8.62 0.80
C ARG A 574 -26.86 10.08 0.44
N ASN A 575 -27.19 10.99 1.33
CA ASN A 575 -26.87 12.39 1.21
C ASN A 575 -25.43 12.63 1.69
N LEU A 576 -24.51 12.83 0.73
CA LEU A 576 -23.09 13.01 1.02
C LEU A 576 -22.76 14.26 1.84
N SER A 577 -23.70 15.21 2.01
CA SER A 577 -23.51 16.31 2.98
C SER A 577 -23.45 15.83 4.43
N ASN A 578 -23.96 14.62 4.72
CA ASN A 578 -23.89 13.96 6.01
C ASN A 578 -22.65 13.06 6.14
N ASN A 579 -21.86 12.91 5.07
CA ASN A 579 -20.70 12.01 5.06
C ASN A 579 -19.47 12.72 5.65
N TYR A 580 -19.25 12.57 6.95
CA TYR A 580 -18.07 13.07 7.67
C TYR A 580 -17.53 12.00 8.63
N ASP A 581 -16.28 12.13 9.02
CA ASP A 581 -15.65 11.18 9.96
C ASP A 581 -16.24 11.35 11.38
N THR A 582 -17.15 10.46 11.72
CA THR A 582 -17.85 10.45 13.01
C THR A 582 -16.97 9.98 14.15
N LEU A 583 -15.97 9.11 13.88
CA LEU A 583 -14.99 8.67 14.88
C LEU A 583 -14.07 9.82 15.30
N ALA A 584 -13.53 10.57 14.33
CA ALA A 584 -12.70 11.74 14.63
C ALA A 584 -13.50 12.80 15.41
N ALA A 585 -14.77 13.02 15.07
CA ALA A 585 -15.64 13.97 15.77
C ALA A 585 -15.91 13.57 17.23
N ARG A 586 -15.88 12.26 17.54
CA ARG A 586 -16.10 11.74 18.92
C ARG A 586 -14.82 11.41 19.67
N GLY A 587 -13.66 11.37 18.99
CA GLY A 587 -12.39 10.97 19.59
C GLY A 587 -12.21 9.45 19.75
N GLY A 588 -12.97 8.65 19.02
CA GLY A 588 -12.87 7.19 18.97
C GLY A 588 -14.18 6.46 19.21
N VAL A 589 -14.10 5.14 19.39
CA VAL A 589 -15.24 4.32 19.84
C VAL A 589 -15.49 4.60 21.33
N GLU A 590 -16.73 4.59 21.73
CA GLU A 590 -17.08 4.77 23.15
C GLU A 590 -16.64 3.54 23.96
N GLU A 591 -16.03 3.76 25.13
CA GLU A 591 -15.63 2.70 26.07
C GLU A 591 -16.77 2.33 27.01
#